data_97429e918bea18c64edee65a7c3d0623
#
_entry.id   97429e918bea18c64edee65a7c3d0623
#
_cell.length_a   1.000
_cell.length_b   1.000
_cell.length_c   1.000
_cell.angle_alpha   90.00
_cell.angle_beta   90.00
_cell.angle_gamma   90.00
#
_symmetry.space_group_name_H-M   'P 1'
#
loop_
_entity.id
_entity.type
_entity.pdbx_description
1 polymer ?
#
loop_
_entity_poly.entity_id
_entity_poly.type
_entity_poly.pdbx_seq_one_letter_code
_entity_poly.pdbx_strand_id
1 'polypeptide(L)'
;MFDLSGMTALVTGATGGIGQAIARALAAQGARLAISGTRPESLSALAAELGEGTLVLPANLADPQAVETLVPDAVAGLGQLDILINNAGITRDNLAMRMKDEDWQAVININLEAAFRLARAAARPMMKARFGRIISITSVVGVTGNPGQANYAAAKAGLIGMSKALAQELASRNITVNCLAPGFIASPMTEALAEAQRSALLTRIPAGRLGEGADVAAGVVYLASREAGYVTGQTLHVNGGMAMV
;
A
#
# COMPACT_ATOMS: atom_id res chain seq x y z
N MET A 1 -19.44 -7.40 9.76
CA MET A 1 -18.39 -8.02 8.90
C MET A 1 -17.22 -7.07 8.82
N PHE A 2 -16.02 -7.61 8.72
CA PHE A 2 -14.76 -6.88 8.60
C PHE A 2 -14.49 -5.92 9.77
N ASP A 3 -14.90 -6.31 10.98
CA ASP A 3 -14.59 -5.57 12.21
C ASP A 3 -13.09 -5.69 12.53
N LEU A 4 -12.43 -4.56 12.72
CA LEU A 4 -11.01 -4.46 13.05
C LEU A 4 -10.79 -3.93 14.48
N SER A 5 -11.85 -3.90 15.30
CA SER A 5 -11.77 -3.47 16.69
C SER A 5 -10.73 -4.29 17.47
N GLY A 6 -9.87 -3.59 18.20
CA GLY A 6 -8.75 -4.20 18.93
C GLY A 6 -7.52 -4.55 18.10
N MET A 7 -7.56 -4.36 16.79
CA MET A 7 -6.39 -4.50 15.92
C MET A 7 -5.63 -3.18 15.77
N THR A 8 -4.35 -3.30 15.43
CA THR A 8 -3.47 -2.16 15.19
C THR A 8 -2.91 -2.23 13.78
N ALA A 9 -2.80 -1.07 13.12
CA ALA A 9 -2.31 -1.01 11.74
C ALA A 9 -1.26 0.09 11.54
N LEU A 10 -0.22 -0.21 10.78
CA LEU A 10 0.73 0.77 10.24
C LEU A 10 0.42 1.01 8.77
N VAL A 11 0.15 2.27 8.40
CA VAL A 11 -0.10 2.68 7.01
C VAL A 11 1.03 3.58 6.55
N THR A 12 1.81 3.15 5.54
CA THR A 12 2.85 3.96 4.92
C THR A 12 2.30 4.79 3.76
N GLY A 13 2.90 5.97 3.50
CA GLY A 13 2.38 6.86 2.46
C GLY A 13 0.97 7.37 2.74
N ALA A 14 0.62 7.50 4.02
CA ALA A 14 -0.73 7.84 4.49
C ALA A 14 -1.18 9.26 4.07
N THR A 15 -0.28 10.13 3.63
CA THR A 15 -0.61 11.48 3.14
C THR A 15 -1.00 11.53 1.66
N GLY A 16 -0.88 10.43 0.91
CA GLY A 16 -1.36 10.32 -0.48
C GLY A 16 -2.85 9.97 -0.52
N GLY A 17 -3.53 10.21 -1.66
CA GLY A 17 -4.98 10.01 -1.78
C GLY A 17 -5.44 8.60 -1.42
N ILE A 18 -4.77 7.56 -1.94
CA ILE A 18 -5.05 6.16 -1.61
C ILE A 18 -4.75 5.89 -0.13
N GLY A 19 -3.58 6.35 0.37
CA GLY A 19 -3.17 6.13 1.76
C GLY A 19 -4.12 6.76 2.78
N GLN A 20 -4.63 7.97 2.52
CA GLN A 20 -5.64 8.62 3.34
C GLN A 20 -6.96 7.82 3.36
N ALA A 21 -7.42 7.38 2.18
CA ALA A 21 -8.65 6.59 2.08
C ALA A 21 -8.53 5.27 2.85
N ILE A 22 -7.40 4.59 2.75
CA ILE A 22 -7.09 3.37 3.50
C ILE A 22 -7.10 3.65 5.01
N ALA A 23 -6.39 4.70 5.46
CA ALA A 23 -6.33 5.03 6.88
C ALA A 23 -7.72 5.33 7.47
N ARG A 24 -8.54 6.13 6.77
CA ARG A 24 -9.91 6.42 7.18
C ARG A 24 -10.77 5.15 7.25
N ALA A 25 -10.67 4.28 6.25
CA ALA A 25 -11.47 3.06 6.21
C ALA A 25 -11.08 2.08 7.33
N LEU A 26 -9.79 1.91 7.61
CA LEU A 26 -9.33 1.06 8.72
C LEU A 26 -9.76 1.62 10.08
N ALA A 27 -9.66 2.94 10.28
CA ALA A 27 -10.13 3.60 11.50
C ALA A 27 -11.65 3.45 11.68
N ALA A 28 -12.43 3.63 10.62
CA ALA A 28 -13.89 3.47 10.63
C ALA A 28 -14.32 2.03 10.98
N GLN A 29 -13.46 1.04 10.74
CA GLN A 29 -13.66 -0.36 11.17
C GLN A 29 -13.10 -0.65 12.56
N GLY A 30 -12.63 0.35 13.30
CA GLY A 30 -12.19 0.22 14.69
C GLY A 30 -10.70 -0.09 14.90
N ALA A 31 -9.88 -0.08 13.85
CA ALA A 31 -8.43 -0.27 14.01
C ALA A 31 -7.77 0.96 14.63
N ARG A 32 -6.81 0.75 15.54
CA ARG A 32 -5.89 1.78 16.02
C ARG A 32 -4.74 1.95 15.04
N LEU A 33 -4.38 3.18 14.70
CA LEU A 33 -3.48 3.45 13.58
C LEU A 33 -2.15 4.08 14.00
N ALA A 34 -1.07 3.64 13.35
CA ALA A 34 0.13 4.40 13.10
C ALA A 34 0.14 4.82 11.63
N ILE A 35 0.34 6.10 11.37
CA ILE A 35 0.37 6.65 10.02
C ILE A 35 1.74 7.25 9.72
N SER A 36 2.29 6.93 8.54
CA SER A 36 3.63 7.36 8.13
C SER A 36 3.63 7.98 6.74
N GLY A 37 4.53 8.94 6.57
CA GLY A 37 4.76 9.67 5.32
C GLY A 37 5.83 10.75 5.51
N THR A 38 6.12 11.49 4.46
CA THR A 38 7.20 12.50 4.45
C THR A 38 6.74 13.91 4.82
N ARG A 39 5.43 14.13 5.00
CA ARG A 39 4.85 15.47 5.29
C ARG A 39 4.22 15.51 6.68
N PRO A 40 4.95 15.98 7.72
CA PRO A 40 4.47 15.94 9.11
C PRO A 40 3.15 16.70 9.32
N GLU A 41 2.98 17.86 8.71
CA GLU A 41 1.75 18.67 8.81
C GLU A 41 0.53 17.91 8.25
N SER A 42 0.68 17.27 7.08
CA SER A 42 -0.38 16.47 6.47
C SER A 42 -0.71 15.23 7.30
N LEU A 43 0.29 14.62 7.97
CA LEU A 43 0.08 13.51 8.89
C LEU A 43 -0.68 13.97 10.14
N SER A 44 -0.30 15.12 10.71
CA SER A 44 -0.97 15.68 11.88
C SER A 44 -2.43 16.03 11.59
N ALA A 45 -2.71 16.63 10.42
CA ALA A 45 -4.07 16.91 10.00
C ALA A 45 -4.90 15.62 9.85
N LEU A 46 -4.34 14.59 9.21
CA LEU A 46 -5.01 13.30 9.07
C LEU A 46 -5.23 12.63 10.43
N ALA A 47 -4.25 12.68 11.35
CA ALA A 47 -4.39 12.13 12.69
C ALA A 47 -5.53 12.79 13.47
N ALA A 48 -5.71 14.11 13.35
CA ALA A 48 -6.82 14.82 13.96
C ALA A 48 -8.20 14.36 13.44
N GLU A 49 -8.30 14.01 12.16
CA GLU A 49 -9.52 13.45 11.57
C GLU A 49 -9.79 12.01 12.04
N LEU A 50 -8.73 11.19 12.18
CA LEU A 50 -8.84 9.77 12.54
C LEU A 50 -9.15 9.54 14.02
N GLY A 51 -9.00 10.57 14.85
CA GLY A 51 -9.32 10.55 16.26
C GLY A 51 -8.14 10.30 17.18
N GLU A 52 -8.42 10.43 18.48
CA GLU A 52 -7.43 10.28 19.53
C GLU A 52 -6.76 8.90 19.53
N GLY A 53 -5.45 8.89 19.76
CA GLY A 53 -4.66 7.66 19.79
C GLY A 53 -4.04 7.26 18.45
N THR A 54 -4.27 8.03 17.37
CA THR A 54 -3.55 7.84 16.11
C THR A 54 -2.09 8.27 16.26
N LEU A 55 -1.18 7.33 16.06
CA LEU A 55 0.26 7.55 16.16
C LEU A 55 0.81 8.14 14.85
N VAL A 56 1.49 9.27 14.93
CA VAL A 56 2.12 9.94 13.79
C VAL A 56 3.60 9.59 13.76
N LEU A 57 4.05 8.91 12.71
CA LEU A 57 5.44 8.47 12.51
C LEU A 57 5.98 9.00 11.17
N PRO A 58 6.49 10.24 11.12
CA PRO A 58 7.09 10.78 9.91
C PRO A 58 8.32 9.94 9.52
N ALA A 59 8.35 9.45 8.27
CA ALA A 59 9.48 8.68 7.76
C ALA A 59 9.66 8.89 6.26
N ASN A 60 10.92 9.04 5.84
CA ASN A 60 11.31 8.99 4.44
C ASN A 60 11.82 7.60 4.11
N LEU A 61 11.08 6.82 3.34
CA LEU A 61 11.46 5.45 3.00
C LEU A 61 12.65 5.35 2.02
N ALA A 62 13.17 6.48 1.53
CA ALA A 62 14.46 6.53 0.85
C ALA A 62 15.64 6.42 1.83
N ASP A 63 15.42 6.69 3.12
CA ASP A 63 16.42 6.56 4.18
C ASP A 63 16.33 5.17 4.82
N PRO A 64 17.38 4.33 4.68
CA PRO A 64 17.42 2.99 5.27
C PRO A 64 17.22 2.99 6.79
N GLN A 65 17.73 4.00 7.51
CA GLN A 65 17.59 4.10 8.95
C GLN A 65 16.14 4.35 9.36
N ALA A 66 15.44 5.24 8.65
CA ALA A 66 14.01 5.48 8.89
C ALA A 66 13.15 4.24 8.63
N VAL A 67 13.52 3.42 7.63
CA VAL A 67 12.83 2.14 7.37
C VAL A 67 13.06 1.12 8.49
N GLU A 68 14.27 1.07 9.08
CA GLU A 68 14.61 0.13 10.15
C GLU A 68 13.87 0.43 11.45
N THR A 69 13.64 1.70 11.78
CA THR A 69 13.00 2.10 13.03
C THR A 69 11.47 2.12 12.95
N LEU A 70 10.88 2.30 11.77
CA LEU A 70 9.45 2.57 11.60
C LEU A 70 8.54 1.49 12.20
N VAL A 71 8.81 0.21 11.98
CA VAL A 71 8.01 -0.88 12.56
C VAL A 71 8.24 -1.02 14.07
N PRO A 72 9.48 -1.01 14.59
CA PRO A 72 9.73 -0.92 16.04
C PRO A 72 8.98 0.23 16.71
N ASP A 73 9.01 1.43 16.14
CA ASP A 73 8.34 2.61 16.70
C ASP A 73 6.81 2.45 16.69
N ALA A 74 6.25 1.88 15.63
CA ALA A 74 4.82 1.56 15.57
C ALA A 74 4.41 0.53 16.64
N VAL A 75 5.20 -0.52 16.82
CA VAL A 75 4.96 -1.54 17.87
C VAL A 75 5.08 -0.93 19.27
N ALA A 76 6.08 -0.07 19.52
CA ALA A 76 6.26 0.60 20.80
C ALA A 76 5.07 1.51 21.14
N GLY A 77 4.58 2.29 20.18
CA GLY A 77 3.47 3.23 20.38
C GLY A 77 2.10 2.58 20.42
N LEU A 78 1.87 1.51 19.65
CA LEU A 78 0.58 0.81 19.59
C LEU A 78 0.49 -0.37 20.56
N GLY A 79 1.61 -0.87 21.07
CA GLY A 79 1.71 -2.08 21.90
C GLY A 79 1.81 -3.39 21.11
N GLN A 80 1.32 -3.42 19.87
CA GLN A 80 1.38 -4.55 18.93
C GLN A 80 1.29 -4.04 17.48
N LEU A 81 1.50 -4.91 16.52
CA LEU A 81 1.24 -4.62 15.09
C LEU A 81 0.57 -5.81 14.44
N ASP A 82 -0.70 -5.66 14.08
CA ASP A 82 -1.52 -6.70 13.45
C ASP A 82 -1.58 -6.55 11.93
N ILE A 83 -1.55 -5.32 11.43
CA ILE A 83 -1.75 -5.00 10.02
C ILE A 83 -0.64 -4.06 9.54
N LEU A 84 0.04 -4.44 8.45
CA LEU A 84 1.00 -3.58 7.75
C LEU A 84 0.48 -3.28 6.35
N ILE A 85 0.34 -1.99 6.02
CA ILE A 85 -0.02 -1.52 4.69
C ILE A 85 1.20 -0.84 4.05
N ASN A 86 1.84 -1.55 3.12
CA ASN A 86 2.88 -1.01 2.26
C ASN A 86 2.23 -0.26 1.09
N ASN A 87 1.91 1.02 1.31
CA ASN A 87 1.27 1.88 0.30
C ASN A 87 2.21 2.98 -0.22
N ALA A 88 3.24 3.36 0.51
CA ALA A 88 4.20 4.35 0.04
C ALA A 88 4.82 3.96 -1.31
N GLY A 89 4.96 4.92 -2.19
CA GLY A 89 5.57 4.70 -3.49
C GLY A 89 5.74 6.00 -4.27
N ILE A 90 6.66 5.97 -5.23
CA ILE A 90 6.95 7.06 -6.16
C ILE A 90 6.96 6.56 -7.59
N THR A 91 6.82 7.47 -8.55
CA THR A 91 7.11 7.25 -9.96
C THR A 91 8.25 8.16 -10.41
N ARG A 92 9.03 7.68 -11.37
CA ARG A 92 10.06 8.43 -12.12
C ARG A 92 9.99 7.92 -13.55
N ASP A 93 9.05 8.50 -14.31
CA ASP A 93 8.67 7.99 -15.60
C ASP A 93 9.62 8.53 -16.69
N ASN A 94 10.16 7.64 -17.50
CA ASN A 94 10.92 7.96 -18.70
C ASN A 94 11.00 6.74 -19.63
N LEU A 95 11.18 6.97 -20.93
CA LEU A 95 11.44 5.87 -21.85
C LEU A 95 12.73 5.13 -21.44
N ALA A 96 12.76 3.82 -21.62
CA ALA A 96 13.87 2.97 -21.16
C ALA A 96 15.25 3.47 -21.60
N MET A 97 15.37 3.95 -22.87
CA MET A 97 16.63 4.50 -23.39
C MET A 97 17.07 5.83 -22.77
N ARG A 98 16.20 6.51 -22.02
CA ARG A 98 16.44 7.81 -21.39
C ARG A 98 16.31 7.75 -19.87
N MET A 99 15.91 6.61 -19.32
CA MET A 99 15.78 6.40 -17.88
C MET A 99 17.17 6.43 -17.24
N LYS A 100 17.33 7.28 -16.24
CA LYS A 100 18.59 7.36 -15.49
C LYS A 100 18.65 6.25 -14.45
N ASP A 101 19.85 5.77 -14.15
CA ASP A 101 20.06 4.73 -13.13
C ASP A 101 19.59 5.20 -11.75
N GLU A 102 19.75 6.50 -11.45
CA GLU A 102 19.29 7.09 -10.19
C GLU A 102 17.75 7.05 -10.07
N ASP A 103 17.02 7.30 -11.17
CA ASP A 103 15.55 7.25 -11.20
C ASP A 103 15.06 5.79 -11.08
N TRP A 104 15.75 4.86 -11.73
CA TRP A 104 15.51 3.43 -11.57
C TRP A 104 15.68 3.01 -10.12
N GLN A 105 16.86 3.30 -9.55
CA GLN A 105 17.18 2.89 -8.18
C GLN A 105 16.26 3.52 -7.13
N ALA A 106 15.90 4.79 -7.28
CA ALA A 106 14.98 5.46 -6.37
C ALA A 106 13.61 4.77 -6.32
N VAL A 107 13.08 4.37 -7.49
CA VAL A 107 11.80 3.66 -7.57
C VAL A 107 11.90 2.27 -6.95
N ILE A 108 12.94 1.50 -7.25
CA ILE A 108 13.15 0.16 -6.68
C ILE A 108 13.31 0.25 -5.16
N ASN A 109 14.11 1.18 -4.64
CA ASN A 109 14.37 1.33 -3.21
C ASN A 109 13.08 1.63 -2.43
N ILE A 110 12.27 2.59 -2.89
CA ILE A 110 11.07 2.99 -2.15
C ILE A 110 9.92 2.01 -2.36
N ASN A 111 9.68 1.60 -3.62
CA ASN A 111 8.48 0.83 -3.93
C ASN A 111 8.61 -0.67 -3.65
N LEU A 112 9.83 -1.21 -3.61
CA LEU A 112 10.06 -2.66 -3.42
C LEU A 112 10.93 -2.95 -2.20
N GLU A 113 12.13 -2.38 -2.12
CA GLU A 113 13.08 -2.72 -1.06
C GLU A 113 12.57 -2.27 0.32
N ALA A 114 12.06 -1.05 0.45
CA ALA A 114 11.49 -0.58 1.70
C ALA A 114 10.30 -1.44 2.13
N ALA A 115 9.41 -1.81 1.21
CA ALA A 115 8.28 -2.70 1.50
C ALA A 115 8.75 -4.09 2.01
N PHE A 116 9.82 -4.65 1.42
CA PHE A 116 10.44 -5.88 1.91
C PHE A 116 10.97 -5.72 3.32
N ARG A 117 11.74 -4.67 3.59
CA ARG A 117 12.33 -4.41 4.91
C ARG A 117 11.25 -4.24 5.98
N LEU A 118 10.19 -3.49 5.69
CA LEU A 118 9.04 -3.31 6.59
C LEU A 118 8.29 -4.63 6.84
N ALA A 119 8.03 -5.42 5.79
CA ALA A 119 7.38 -6.73 5.91
C ALA A 119 8.23 -7.69 6.77
N ARG A 120 9.54 -7.74 6.57
CA ARG A 120 10.49 -8.53 7.37
C ARG A 120 10.50 -8.09 8.84
N ALA A 121 10.48 -6.79 9.11
CA ALA A 121 10.43 -6.27 10.47
C ALA A 121 9.10 -6.60 11.16
N ALA A 122 7.97 -6.46 10.46
CA ALA A 122 6.63 -6.77 10.96
C ALA A 122 6.41 -8.27 11.18
N ALA A 123 7.03 -9.13 10.39
CA ALA A 123 6.88 -10.59 10.51
C ALA A 123 7.26 -11.10 11.91
N ARG A 124 8.28 -10.54 12.55
CA ARG A 124 8.76 -11.00 13.88
C ARG A 124 7.69 -10.83 14.99
N PRO A 125 7.15 -9.64 15.26
CA PRO A 125 6.08 -9.47 16.24
C PRO A 125 4.81 -10.23 15.84
N MET A 126 4.42 -10.27 14.56
CA MET A 126 3.27 -11.01 14.06
C MET A 126 3.42 -12.53 14.29
N MET A 127 4.60 -13.11 14.07
CA MET A 127 4.88 -14.53 14.36
C MET A 127 4.74 -14.84 15.85
N LYS A 128 5.20 -13.94 16.73
CA LYS A 128 5.05 -14.09 18.17
C LYS A 128 3.59 -14.05 18.60
N ALA A 129 2.81 -13.13 18.02
CA ALA A 129 1.36 -13.00 18.25
C ALA A 129 0.55 -14.10 17.58
N ARG A 130 1.09 -14.85 16.63
CA ARG A 130 0.39 -15.82 15.77
C ARG A 130 -0.80 -15.20 15.03
N PHE A 131 -0.62 -13.96 14.62
CA PHE A 131 -1.58 -13.21 13.80
C PHE A 131 -0.87 -12.09 13.04
N GLY A 132 -1.24 -11.88 11.79
CA GLY A 132 -0.75 -10.77 10.98
C GLY A 132 -1.43 -10.65 9.62
N ARG A 133 -1.46 -9.42 9.12
CA ARG A 133 -1.96 -9.06 7.80
C ARG A 133 -0.95 -8.11 7.13
N ILE A 134 -0.27 -8.57 6.11
CA ILE A 134 0.66 -7.74 5.33
C ILE A 134 0.03 -7.51 3.96
N ILE A 135 -0.24 -6.26 3.63
CA ILE A 135 -0.92 -5.86 2.39
C ILE A 135 -0.05 -4.85 1.67
N SER A 136 0.36 -5.18 0.45
CA SER A 136 1.16 -4.29 -0.40
C SER A 136 0.32 -3.71 -1.53
N ILE A 137 0.28 -2.39 -1.64
CA ILE A 137 -0.40 -1.71 -2.75
C ILE A 137 0.52 -1.75 -3.97
N THR A 138 0.18 -2.65 -4.89
CA THR A 138 0.84 -2.78 -6.19
C THR A 138 0.17 -1.86 -7.23
N SER A 139 0.01 -2.30 -8.45
CA SER A 139 -0.66 -1.56 -9.53
C SER A 139 -1.04 -2.51 -10.66
N VAL A 140 -2.05 -2.15 -11.43
CA VAL A 140 -2.33 -2.77 -12.72
C VAL A 140 -1.08 -2.77 -13.62
N VAL A 141 -0.25 -1.73 -13.53
CA VAL A 141 1.01 -1.60 -14.30
C VAL A 141 2.02 -2.70 -13.94
N GLY A 142 2.01 -3.21 -12.73
CA GLY A 142 2.84 -4.35 -12.33
C GLY A 142 2.48 -5.66 -13.05
N VAL A 143 1.30 -5.72 -13.67
CA VAL A 143 0.79 -6.89 -14.40
C VAL A 143 0.86 -6.65 -15.91
N THR A 144 0.38 -5.48 -16.38
CA THR A 144 0.26 -5.19 -17.81
C THR A 144 1.49 -4.51 -18.40
N GLY A 145 2.35 -3.92 -17.56
CA GLY A 145 3.34 -2.94 -18.01
C GLY A 145 2.70 -1.61 -18.41
N ASN A 146 3.52 -0.59 -18.59
CA ASN A 146 3.12 0.68 -19.21
C ASN A 146 4.37 1.36 -19.82
N PRO A 147 4.30 1.87 -21.06
CA PRO A 147 5.42 2.59 -21.66
C PRO A 147 5.91 3.74 -20.76
N GLY A 148 7.22 3.87 -20.63
CA GLY A 148 7.84 4.89 -19.76
C GLY A 148 7.92 4.54 -18.28
N GLN A 149 7.43 3.39 -17.84
CA GLN A 149 7.37 2.97 -16.43
C GLN A 149 8.09 1.64 -16.15
N ALA A 150 9.18 1.36 -16.85
CA ALA A 150 9.90 0.09 -16.67
C ALA A 150 10.32 -0.15 -15.21
N ASN A 151 10.85 0.88 -14.53
CA ASN A 151 11.21 0.85 -13.11
C ASN A 151 9.99 0.59 -12.20
N TYR A 152 8.92 1.32 -12.41
CA TYR A 152 7.68 1.19 -11.62
C TYR A 152 7.01 -0.17 -11.84
N ALA A 153 6.90 -0.61 -13.08
CA ALA A 153 6.37 -1.93 -13.42
C ALA A 153 7.18 -3.05 -12.78
N ALA A 154 8.52 -2.98 -12.85
CA ALA A 154 9.41 -3.94 -12.21
C ALA A 154 9.21 -3.98 -10.69
N ALA A 155 9.17 -2.81 -10.02
CA ALA A 155 8.94 -2.74 -8.58
C ALA A 155 7.57 -3.31 -8.17
N LYS A 156 6.50 -2.96 -8.91
CA LYS A 156 5.13 -3.41 -8.59
C LYS A 156 4.91 -4.90 -8.94
N ALA A 157 5.54 -5.41 -9.97
CA ALA A 157 5.59 -6.85 -10.25
C ALA A 157 6.42 -7.60 -9.19
N GLY A 158 7.55 -7.02 -8.78
CA GLY A 158 8.39 -7.56 -7.70
C GLY A 158 7.65 -7.73 -6.38
N LEU A 159 6.77 -6.77 -6.01
CA LEU A 159 5.90 -6.88 -4.84
C LEU A 159 4.99 -8.12 -4.91
N ILE A 160 4.44 -8.43 -6.08
CA ILE A 160 3.57 -9.59 -6.28
C ILE A 160 4.36 -10.89 -6.05
N GLY A 161 5.53 -11.01 -6.67
CA GLY A 161 6.39 -12.19 -6.48
C GLY A 161 6.87 -12.36 -5.04
N MET A 162 7.35 -11.26 -4.43
CA MET A 162 7.78 -11.21 -3.03
C MET A 162 6.65 -11.63 -2.07
N SER A 163 5.44 -11.11 -2.27
CA SER A 163 4.30 -11.42 -1.42
C SER A 163 3.92 -12.89 -1.47
N LYS A 164 4.03 -13.55 -2.62
CA LYS A 164 3.79 -15.00 -2.76
C LYS A 164 4.81 -15.83 -1.96
N ALA A 165 6.08 -15.46 -1.98
CA ALA A 165 7.14 -16.13 -1.21
C ALA A 165 6.88 -15.96 0.30
N LEU A 166 6.68 -14.73 0.76
CA LEU A 166 6.39 -14.45 2.17
C LEU A 166 5.09 -15.12 2.65
N ALA A 167 4.07 -15.23 1.79
CA ALA A 167 2.84 -15.92 2.10
C ALA A 167 3.09 -17.40 2.46
N GLN A 168 3.92 -18.10 1.68
CA GLN A 168 4.28 -19.49 1.94
C GLN A 168 5.06 -19.64 3.24
N GLU A 169 5.98 -18.73 3.55
CA GLU A 169 6.80 -18.78 4.76
C GLU A 169 5.97 -18.52 6.04
N LEU A 170 4.97 -17.64 5.96
CA LEU A 170 4.29 -17.09 7.14
C LEU A 170 2.90 -17.69 7.41
N ALA A 171 2.30 -18.40 6.45
CA ALA A 171 0.93 -18.91 6.55
C ALA A 171 0.71 -19.81 7.78
N SER A 172 1.69 -20.66 8.14
CA SER A 172 1.60 -21.55 9.31
C SER A 172 1.53 -20.79 10.66
N ARG A 173 1.78 -19.48 10.65
CA ARG A 173 1.69 -18.58 11.80
C ARG A 173 0.43 -17.72 11.80
N ASN A 174 -0.56 -18.04 10.95
CA ASN A 174 -1.78 -17.25 10.77
C ASN A 174 -1.49 -15.80 10.30
N ILE A 175 -0.45 -15.66 9.48
CA ILE A 175 -0.10 -14.39 8.86
C ILE A 175 -0.40 -14.50 7.37
N THR A 176 -1.25 -13.63 6.86
CA THR A 176 -1.52 -13.54 5.42
C THR A 176 -0.71 -12.42 4.80
N VAL A 177 -0.22 -12.66 3.58
CA VAL A 177 0.53 -11.68 2.80
C VAL A 177 -0.12 -11.58 1.43
N ASN A 178 -0.70 -10.41 1.13
CA ASN A 178 -1.44 -10.19 -0.10
C ASN A 178 -1.04 -8.87 -0.76
N CYS A 179 -1.38 -8.75 -2.03
CA CYS A 179 -1.30 -7.52 -2.81
C CYS A 179 -2.69 -7.01 -3.15
N LEU A 180 -2.81 -5.70 -3.32
CA LEU A 180 -3.95 -5.07 -3.97
C LEU A 180 -3.43 -4.27 -5.16
N ALA A 181 -4.01 -4.49 -6.34
CA ALA A 181 -3.60 -3.88 -7.61
C ALA A 181 -4.66 -2.88 -8.09
N PRO A 182 -4.52 -1.58 -7.74
CA PRO A 182 -5.39 -0.54 -8.27
C PRO A 182 -5.19 -0.34 -9.76
N GLY A 183 -6.25 0.07 -10.45
CA GLY A 183 -6.19 0.68 -11.77
C GLY A 183 -5.91 2.19 -11.68
N PHE A 184 -6.51 2.96 -12.59
CA PHE A 184 -6.47 4.42 -12.52
C PHE A 184 -7.44 4.94 -11.47
N ILE A 185 -6.88 5.57 -10.43
CA ILE A 185 -7.61 6.13 -9.29
C ILE A 185 -7.65 7.65 -9.41
N ALA A 186 -8.82 8.23 -9.15
CA ALA A 186 -9.02 9.67 -9.14
C ALA A 186 -8.06 10.34 -8.15
N SER A 187 -7.42 11.40 -8.60
CA SER A 187 -6.43 12.17 -7.85
C SER A 187 -6.39 13.59 -8.39
N PRO A 188 -5.85 14.58 -7.67
CA PRO A 188 -5.67 15.93 -8.19
C PRO A 188 -4.91 15.96 -9.53
N MET A 189 -4.01 14.99 -9.75
CA MET A 189 -3.27 14.87 -11.02
C MET A 189 -4.18 14.42 -12.17
N THR A 190 -5.08 13.46 -11.94
CA THR A 190 -6.02 12.99 -12.98
C THR A 190 -7.15 13.98 -13.23
N GLU A 191 -7.52 14.78 -12.24
CA GLU A 191 -8.51 15.87 -12.37
C GLU A 191 -7.99 17.04 -13.21
N ALA A 192 -6.68 17.29 -13.16
CA ALA A 192 -6.01 18.35 -13.93
C ALA A 192 -5.77 17.98 -15.40
N LEU A 193 -6.11 16.76 -15.83
CA LEU A 193 -5.96 16.33 -17.23
C LEU A 193 -6.94 17.07 -18.15
N ALA A 194 -6.49 17.42 -19.37
CA ALA A 194 -7.37 17.92 -20.40
C ALA A 194 -8.44 16.88 -20.75
N GLU A 195 -9.64 17.33 -21.15
CA GLU A 195 -10.80 16.46 -21.42
C GLU A 195 -10.48 15.33 -22.41
N ALA A 196 -9.73 15.63 -23.48
CA ALA A 196 -9.32 14.62 -24.47
C ALA A 196 -8.43 13.52 -23.85
N GLN A 197 -7.53 13.89 -22.93
CA GLN A 197 -6.68 12.93 -22.22
C GLN A 197 -7.49 12.10 -21.23
N ARG A 198 -8.43 12.73 -20.52
CA ARG A 198 -9.34 12.06 -19.59
C ARG A 198 -10.22 11.06 -20.34
N SER A 199 -10.81 11.44 -21.46
CA SER A 199 -11.62 10.55 -22.30
C SER A 199 -10.81 9.36 -22.83
N ALA A 200 -9.58 9.59 -23.31
CA ALA A 200 -8.69 8.53 -23.75
C ALA A 200 -8.31 7.56 -22.59
N LEU A 201 -8.21 8.07 -21.36
CA LEU A 201 -7.97 7.24 -20.19
C LEU A 201 -9.19 6.36 -19.88
N LEU A 202 -10.39 6.93 -19.90
CA LEU A 202 -11.65 6.24 -19.61
C LEU A 202 -11.94 5.12 -20.60
N THR A 203 -11.58 5.25 -21.88
CA THR A 203 -11.75 4.17 -22.86
C THR A 203 -10.96 2.91 -22.55
N ARG A 204 -9.93 3.01 -21.69
CA ARG A 204 -9.11 1.86 -21.24
C ARG A 204 -9.70 1.16 -20.03
N ILE A 205 -10.75 1.70 -19.42
CA ILE A 205 -11.38 1.17 -18.21
C ILE A 205 -12.76 0.60 -18.57
N PRO A 206 -12.96 -0.73 -18.59
CA PRO A 206 -14.25 -1.33 -18.92
C PRO A 206 -15.42 -0.82 -18.05
N ALA A 207 -15.17 -0.49 -16.79
CA ALA A 207 -16.17 0.09 -15.89
C ALA A 207 -16.57 1.54 -16.25
N GLY A 208 -15.91 2.18 -17.21
CA GLY A 208 -16.23 3.52 -17.73
C GLY A 208 -15.99 4.69 -16.76
N ARG A 209 -15.35 4.44 -15.62
CA ARG A 209 -15.01 5.47 -14.64
C ARG A 209 -13.61 5.26 -14.05
N LEU A 210 -13.02 6.31 -13.54
CA LEU A 210 -11.88 6.19 -12.63
C LEU A 210 -12.35 5.51 -11.33
N GLY A 211 -11.45 4.72 -10.73
CA GLY A 211 -11.66 4.27 -9.37
C GLY A 211 -11.47 5.42 -8.38
N GLU A 212 -11.99 5.26 -7.19
CA GLU A 212 -11.79 6.18 -6.08
C GLU A 212 -10.89 5.54 -5.01
N GLY A 213 -10.31 6.35 -4.12
CA GLY A 213 -9.57 5.85 -2.97
C GLY A 213 -10.41 4.88 -2.13
N ALA A 214 -11.72 5.10 -2.06
CA ALA A 214 -12.68 4.24 -1.36
C ALA A 214 -12.79 2.84 -1.98
N ASP A 215 -12.73 2.72 -3.31
CA ASP A 215 -12.75 1.42 -3.99
C ASP A 215 -11.53 0.57 -3.56
N VAL A 216 -10.36 1.21 -3.45
CA VAL A 216 -9.11 0.56 -2.98
C VAL A 216 -9.21 0.23 -1.50
N ALA A 217 -9.67 1.16 -0.68
CA ALA A 217 -9.76 1.02 0.77
C ALA A 217 -10.70 -0.13 1.18
N ALA A 218 -11.81 -0.35 0.48
CA ALA A 218 -12.72 -1.46 0.72
C ALA A 218 -12.01 -2.82 0.55
N GLY A 219 -11.20 -2.97 -0.50
CA GLY A 219 -10.39 -4.19 -0.70
C GLY A 219 -9.33 -4.38 0.38
N VAL A 220 -8.73 -3.29 0.87
CA VAL A 220 -7.76 -3.34 1.97
C VAL A 220 -8.45 -3.77 3.28
N VAL A 221 -9.61 -3.21 3.61
CA VAL A 221 -10.38 -3.60 4.80
C VAL A 221 -10.71 -5.09 4.77
N TYR A 222 -11.18 -5.61 3.62
CA TYR A 222 -11.41 -7.04 3.47
C TYR A 222 -10.14 -7.85 3.76
N LEU A 223 -9.02 -7.55 3.08
CA LEU A 223 -7.77 -8.31 3.26
C LEU A 223 -7.17 -8.17 4.66
N ALA A 224 -7.45 -7.08 5.37
CA ALA A 224 -7.02 -6.83 6.75
C ALA A 224 -7.85 -7.61 7.78
N SER A 225 -9.05 -8.01 7.43
CA SER A 225 -10.03 -8.61 8.34
C SER A 225 -9.69 -10.07 8.73
N ARG A 226 -10.41 -10.58 9.73
CA ARG A 226 -10.34 -11.99 10.12
C ARG A 226 -10.94 -12.90 9.07
N GLU A 227 -11.97 -12.42 8.35
CA GLU A 227 -12.67 -13.14 7.30
C GLU A 227 -11.76 -13.48 6.11
N ALA A 228 -10.72 -12.68 5.86
CA ALA A 228 -9.71 -12.97 4.85
C ALA A 228 -8.60 -13.94 5.33
N GLY A 229 -8.76 -14.58 6.48
CA GLY A 229 -7.72 -15.44 7.09
C GLY A 229 -7.29 -16.63 6.24
N TYR A 230 -8.08 -17.04 5.23
CA TYR A 230 -7.73 -18.11 4.28
C TYR A 230 -7.27 -17.58 2.92
N VAL A 231 -7.13 -16.24 2.77
CA VAL A 231 -6.66 -15.58 1.55
C VAL A 231 -5.22 -15.12 1.78
N THR A 232 -4.26 -15.79 1.13
CA THR A 232 -2.83 -15.44 1.21
C THR A 232 -2.13 -15.69 -0.12
N GLY A 233 -1.11 -14.90 -0.43
CA GLY A 233 -0.37 -14.95 -1.70
C GLY A 233 -1.16 -14.41 -2.89
N GLN A 234 -2.31 -13.77 -2.67
CA GLN A 234 -3.20 -13.30 -3.72
C GLN A 234 -2.93 -11.84 -4.09
N THR A 235 -3.28 -11.50 -5.32
CA THR A 235 -3.36 -10.11 -5.78
C THR A 235 -4.82 -9.79 -6.08
N LEU A 236 -5.43 -8.95 -5.23
CA LEU A 236 -6.80 -8.46 -5.46
C LEU A 236 -6.76 -7.30 -6.45
N HIS A 237 -7.35 -7.49 -7.61
CA HIS A 237 -7.42 -6.48 -8.67
C HIS A 237 -8.62 -5.55 -8.44
N VAL A 238 -8.34 -4.24 -8.23
CA VAL A 238 -9.36 -3.18 -8.07
C VAL A 238 -9.11 -2.13 -9.14
N ASN A 239 -9.46 -2.47 -10.40
CA ASN A 239 -9.02 -1.73 -11.57
C ASN A 239 -10.11 -1.49 -12.62
N GLY A 240 -11.39 -1.71 -12.28
CA GLY A 240 -12.50 -1.49 -13.21
C GLY A 240 -12.47 -2.39 -14.45
N GLY A 241 -11.79 -3.54 -14.36
CA GLY A 241 -11.69 -4.50 -15.47
C GLY A 241 -10.51 -4.24 -16.42
N MET A 242 -9.58 -3.34 -16.10
CA MET A 242 -8.41 -3.06 -16.94
C MET A 242 -7.46 -4.26 -17.11
N ALA A 243 -7.40 -5.12 -16.09
CA ALA A 243 -6.66 -6.38 -16.13
C ALA A 243 -7.46 -7.44 -15.36
N MET A 244 -7.69 -8.58 -16.02
CA MET A 244 -8.43 -9.73 -15.51
C MET A 244 -7.48 -10.94 -15.57
N VAL A 245 -6.83 -11.26 -14.44
CA VAL A 245 -5.79 -12.30 -14.32
C VAL A 245 -5.98 -13.12 -13.05
#